data_d4efd041bd1c556121b4540d966c2b46
#
_entry.id   d4efd041bd1c556121b4540d966c2b46
#
_cell.length_a   1.000
_cell.length_b   1.000
_cell.length_c   1.000
_cell.angle_alpha   90.00
_cell.angle_beta   90.00
_cell.angle_gamma   90.00
#
_symmetry.space_group_name_H-M   'P 1'
#
loop_
_entity.id
_entity.type
_entity.pdbx_description
1 polymer ?
#
loop_
_entity_poly.entity_id
_entity_poly.type
_entity_poly.pdbx_seq_one_letter_code
_entity_poly.pdbx_strand_id
1 'polypeptide(L)'
;GSLKPPKGKLPDDWVAREQWLFKSTDFGDDEDRAVQKGDGTWTYFAPDIAYHFDKVSRGFNGLVDVFGADHTGYVKRMRAAVAALSNNTVTLDIKLAQIVRLFKNGEEFKMSKRAGTFITVQDLVDEVGKDVARFIMLMRKNDTPFDFDFDKVTEQSKDNPVFYVQYANARVHSVLRKAHEAGVDTSDLASADMTLAAHPAELTLAGKVAEWPRVVDVAARSNEPHRVALYLYDLASEVHALWNRGNDDTSLRFLQED
;
A
#
# COMPACT_ATOMS: atom_id res chain seq x y z
N GLY A 1 -2.19 -23.95 32.29
CA GLY A 1 -0.94 -23.49 32.90
C GLY A 1 -1.11 -22.13 33.52
N SER A 2 -0.12 -21.67 34.28
CA SER A 2 -0.11 -20.31 34.86
C SER A 2 0.84 -19.44 34.08
N LEU A 3 0.41 -18.23 33.76
CA LEU A 3 1.30 -17.22 33.15
C LEU A 3 2.40 -16.87 34.16
N LYS A 4 3.60 -16.57 33.63
CA LYS A 4 4.64 -15.95 34.43
C LYS A 4 4.15 -14.59 34.94
N PRO A 5 4.52 -14.17 36.17
CA PRO A 5 4.16 -12.85 36.66
C PRO A 5 4.66 -11.77 35.66
N PRO A 6 3.93 -10.64 35.51
CA PRO A 6 4.36 -9.54 34.71
C PRO A 6 5.75 -9.07 35.09
N LYS A 7 6.57 -8.65 34.16
CA LYS A 7 7.88 -8.08 34.44
C LYS A 7 7.72 -6.75 35.18
N GLY A 8 8.32 -6.62 36.36
CA GLY A 8 8.25 -5.43 37.21
C GLY A 8 7.70 -5.70 38.58
N LYS A 9 7.37 -4.63 39.35
CA LYS A 9 6.75 -4.75 40.67
C LYS A 9 5.33 -5.31 40.49
N LEU A 10 5.06 -6.47 41.10
CA LEU A 10 3.74 -7.08 41.07
C LEU A 10 2.75 -6.15 41.84
N PRO A 11 1.51 -5.99 41.35
CA PRO A 11 0.43 -5.40 42.11
C PRO A 11 0.24 -6.20 43.42
N ASP A 12 -0.07 -5.51 44.50
CA ASP A 12 -0.23 -6.15 45.87
C ASP A 12 -1.37 -7.19 45.90
N ASP A 13 -2.29 -7.12 44.95
CA ASP A 13 -3.44 -8.02 44.75
C ASP A 13 -3.20 -9.09 43.68
N TRP A 14 -1.99 -9.20 43.15
CA TRP A 14 -1.70 -10.18 42.09
C TRP A 14 -1.75 -11.61 42.64
N VAL A 15 -2.61 -12.43 42.08
CA VAL A 15 -2.74 -13.86 42.41
C VAL A 15 -2.50 -14.69 41.15
N ALA A 16 -1.64 -15.69 41.26
CA ALA A 16 -1.44 -16.66 40.17
C ALA A 16 -2.77 -17.43 39.95
N ARG A 17 -3.33 -17.32 38.75
CA ARG A 17 -4.55 -18.03 38.35
C ARG A 17 -4.25 -18.96 37.19
N GLU A 18 -4.86 -20.14 37.21
CA GLU A 18 -4.80 -21.02 36.04
C GLU A 18 -5.54 -20.41 34.88
N GLN A 19 -4.92 -20.55 33.71
CA GLN A 19 -5.44 -20.03 32.45
C GLN A 19 -5.23 -21.06 31.36
N TRP A 20 -6.05 -21.01 30.32
CA TRP A 20 -5.78 -21.75 29.11
C TRP A 20 -4.74 -21.02 28.29
N LEU A 21 -3.59 -21.69 28.07
CA LEU A 21 -2.48 -21.14 27.31
C LEU A 21 -2.35 -21.87 25.97
N PHE A 22 -2.17 -21.12 24.92
CA PHE A 22 -1.65 -21.62 23.67
C PHE A 22 -0.12 -21.64 23.77
N LYS A 23 0.48 -22.80 23.50
CA LYS A 23 1.95 -22.96 23.46
C LYS A 23 2.52 -22.35 22.18
N SER A 24 2.44 -21.04 22.07
CA SER A 24 2.88 -20.29 20.90
C SER A 24 4.40 -20.32 20.73
N THR A 25 5.15 -20.61 21.79
CA THR A 25 6.60 -20.83 21.74
C THR A 25 7.01 -22.00 20.85
N ASP A 26 6.17 -23.04 20.76
CA ASP A 26 6.41 -24.18 19.85
C ASP A 26 6.32 -23.78 18.36
N PHE A 27 5.77 -22.57 18.08
CA PHE A 27 5.56 -22.03 16.73
C PHE A 27 6.27 -20.70 16.48
N GLY A 28 7.28 -20.37 17.31
CA GLY A 28 8.18 -19.22 17.09
C GLY A 28 7.78 -17.91 17.75
N ASP A 29 6.82 -17.92 18.70
CA ASP A 29 6.55 -16.76 19.58
C ASP A 29 7.57 -16.71 20.72
N ASP A 30 7.65 -15.57 21.40
CA ASP A 30 8.58 -15.35 22.52
C ASP A 30 8.09 -15.94 23.85
N GLU A 31 6.78 -16.10 24.00
CA GLU A 31 6.15 -16.62 25.21
C GLU A 31 4.78 -17.25 24.92
N ASP A 32 4.33 -18.19 25.75
CA ASP A 32 3.00 -18.79 25.63
C ASP A 32 1.92 -17.76 25.93
N ARG A 33 0.82 -17.82 25.17
CA ARG A 33 -0.24 -16.80 25.22
C ARG A 33 -1.54 -17.32 25.84
N ALA A 34 -2.08 -16.53 26.76
CA ALA A 34 -3.40 -16.84 27.30
C ALA A 34 -4.48 -16.66 26.23
N VAL A 35 -5.30 -17.70 26.04
CA VAL A 35 -6.50 -17.65 25.19
C VAL A 35 -7.77 -17.50 26.04
N GLN A 36 -7.76 -18.03 27.28
CA GLN A 36 -8.86 -17.88 28.22
C GLN A 36 -8.30 -17.50 29.60
N LYS A 37 -8.93 -16.55 30.26
CA LYS A 37 -8.58 -16.09 31.60
C LYS A 37 -9.08 -17.06 32.65
N GLY A 38 -8.55 -16.93 33.89
CA GLY A 38 -8.97 -17.76 35.02
C GLY A 38 -10.44 -17.59 35.43
N ASP A 39 -11.10 -16.52 35.02
CA ASP A 39 -12.53 -16.29 35.22
C ASP A 39 -13.42 -16.90 34.12
N GLY A 40 -12.82 -17.62 33.17
CA GLY A 40 -13.51 -18.25 32.04
C GLY A 40 -13.79 -17.31 30.85
N THR A 41 -13.43 -16.02 30.92
CA THR A 41 -13.59 -15.09 29.81
C THR A 41 -12.47 -15.26 28.79
N TRP A 42 -12.81 -15.10 27.50
CA TRP A 42 -11.84 -15.15 26.42
C TRP A 42 -10.97 -13.89 26.40
N THR A 43 -9.70 -14.06 26.05
CA THR A 43 -8.83 -12.93 25.75
C THR A 43 -9.14 -12.42 24.34
N TYR A 44 -8.71 -11.21 23.98
CA TYR A 44 -8.83 -10.69 22.60
C TYR A 44 -8.11 -11.55 21.54
N PHE A 45 -7.14 -12.34 21.98
CA PHE A 45 -6.40 -13.21 21.08
C PHE A 45 -7.21 -14.43 20.63
N ALA A 46 -8.14 -14.91 21.45
CA ALA A 46 -8.97 -16.08 21.10
C ALA A 46 -9.87 -15.86 19.87
N PRO A 47 -10.66 -14.76 19.77
CA PRO A 47 -11.44 -14.48 18.58
C PRO A 47 -10.57 -14.25 17.32
N ASP A 48 -9.36 -13.69 17.46
CA ASP A 48 -8.45 -13.55 16.34
C ASP A 48 -7.96 -14.91 15.83
N ILE A 49 -7.65 -15.85 16.73
CA ILE A 49 -7.33 -17.23 16.37
C ILE A 49 -8.51 -17.89 15.62
N ALA A 50 -9.73 -17.73 16.15
CA ALA A 50 -10.93 -18.29 15.54
C ALA A 50 -11.18 -17.72 14.13
N TYR A 51 -10.97 -16.42 13.94
CA TYR A 51 -11.09 -15.78 12.64
C TYR A 51 -10.06 -16.29 11.62
N HIS A 52 -8.82 -16.49 12.06
CA HIS A 52 -7.80 -17.07 11.18
C HIS A 52 -8.04 -18.56 10.88
N PHE A 53 -8.62 -19.30 11.84
CA PHE A 53 -9.09 -20.66 11.60
C PHE A 53 -10.16 -20.71 10.50
N ASP A 54 -11.10 -19.78 10.49
CA ASP A 54 -12.09 -19.67 9.41
C ASP A 54 -11.41 -19.42 8.05
N LYS A 55 -10.44 -18.50 7.99
CA LYS A 55 -9.67 -18.24 6.74
C LYS A 55 -8.95 -19.51 6.24
N VAL A 56 -8.27 -20.24 7.15
CA VAL A 56 -7.59 -21.50 6.82
C VAL A 56 -8.59 -22.56 6.34
N SER A 57 -9.74 -22.66 7.02
CA SER A 57 -10.80 -23.62 6.69
C SER A 57 -11.44 -23.35 5.33
N ARG A 58 -11.42 -22.12 4.85
CA ARG A 58 -11.86 -21.72 3.49
C ARG A 58 -10.84 -22.08 2.40
N GLY A 59 -9.69 -22.65 2.76
CA GLY A 59 -8.69 -23.14 1.80
C GLY A 59 -7.69 -22.10 1.33
N PHE A 60 -7.57 -20.93 2.00
CA PHE A 60 -6.51 -19.98 1.69
C PHE A 60 -5.15 -20.51 2.19
N ASN A 61 -4.14 -20.44 1.33
CA ASN A 61 -2.77 -20.85 1.63
C ASN A 61 -1.80 -19.68 1.89
N GLY A 62 -2.25 -18.45 1.64
CA GLY A 62 -1.54 -17.23 1.94
C GLY A 62 -2.51 -16.21 2.54
N LEU A 63 -2.16 -15.68 3.70
CA LEU A 63 -2.95 -14.67 4.41
C LEU A 63 -2.13 -13.39 4.52
N VAL A 64 -2.80 -12.24 4.39
CA VAL A 64 -2.19 -10.93 4.59
C VAL A 64 -3.04 -10.16 5.59
N ASP A 65 -2.44 -9.75 6.69
CA ASP A 65 -3.06 -8.85 7.66
C ASP A 65 -2.40 -7.47 7.60
N VAL A 66 -3.21 -6.42 7.73
CA VAL A 66 -2.72 -5.04 7.81
C VAL A 66 -3.04 -4.50 9.21
N PHE A 67 -2.00 -4.25 9.99
CA PHE A 67 -2.10 -3.74 11.37
C PHE A 67 -1.50 -2.35 11.48
N GLY A 68 -1.99 -1.55 12.44
CA GLY A 68 -1.29 -0.35 12.88
C GLY A 68 0.05 -0.70 13.54
N ALA A 69 1.01 0.22 13.49
CA ALA A 69 2.34 0.01 14.07
C ALA A 69 2.35 -0.22 15.59
N ASP A 70 1.29 0.22 16.29
CA ASP A 70 1.04 -0.05 17.71
C ASP A 70 0.82 -1.54 18.01
N HIS A 71 0.49 -2.35 16.98
CA HIS A 71 0.33 -3.80 17.06
C HIS A 71 1.61 -4.60 16.77
N THR A 72 2.80 -3.98 16.72
CA THR A 72 4.07 -4.66 16.43
C THR A 72 4.29 -5.89 17.34
N GLY A 73 3.99 -5.79 18.62
CA GLY A 73 4.08 -6.92 19.56
C GLY A 73 3.09 -8.06 19.31
N TYR A 74 2.12 -7.85 18.41
CA TYR A 74 1.11 -8.84 18.06
C TYR A 74 1.53 -9.77 16.90
N VAL A 75 2.53 -9.36 16.13
CA VAL A 75 2.95 -10.04 14.89
C VAL A 75 3.38 -11.49 15.13
N LYS A 76 4.27 -11.71 16.10
CA LYS A 76 4.82 -13.05 16.37
C LYS A 76 3.74 -14.03 16.81
N ARG A 77 2.86 -13.59 17.73
CA ARG A 77 1.78 -14.45 18.24
C ARG A 77 0.76 -14.83 17.18
N MET A 78 0.42 -13.93 16.26
CA MET A 78 -0.48 -14.23 15.17
C MET A 78 0.14 -15.19 14.14
N ARG A 79 1.41 -15.00 13.81
CA ARG A 79 2.13 -15.96 12.96
C ARG A 79 2.19 -17.35 13.59
N ALA A 80 2.48 -17.42 14.89
CA ALA A 80 2.48 -18.67 15.64
C ALA A 80 1.10 -19.33 15.63
N ALA A 81 0.02 -18.56 15.80
CA ALA A 81 -1.34 -19.07 15.76
C ALA A 81 -1.69 -19.67 14.39
N VAL A 82 -1.42 -18.96 13.29
CA VAL A 82 -1.69 -19.46 11.93
C VAL A 82 -0.83 -20.69 11.61
N ALA A 83 0.43 -20.71 12.02
CA ALA A 83 1.30 -21.86 11.87
C ALA A 83 0.72 -23.11 12.57
N ALA A 84 0.25 -22.95 13.81
CA ALA A 84 -0.38 -24.02 14.58
C ALA A 84 -1.69 -24.51 13.94
N LEU A 85 -2.57 -23.59 13.54
CA LEU A 85 -3.87 -23.89 12.93
C LEU A 85 -3.75 -24.64 11.61
N SER A 86 -2.68 -24.37 10.85
CA SER A 86 -2.48 -24.92 9.52
C SER A 86 -1.43 -26.03 9.45
N ASN A 87 -0.83 -26.45 10.57
CA ASN A 87 0.36 -27.31 10.58
C ASN A 87 1.48 -26.79 9.65
N ASN A 88 1.74 -25.47 9.69
CA ASN A 88 2.74 -24.78 8.88
C ASN A 88 2.49 -24.82 7.34
N THR A 89 1.28 -25.08 6.89
CA THR A 89 0.96 -25.12 5.46
C THR A 89 0.48 -23.78 4.90
N VAL A 90 0.06 -22.85 5.78
CA VAL A 90 -0.41 -21.51 5.43
C VAL A 90 0.57 -20.45 5.92
N THR A 91 0.90 -19.50 5.04
CA THR A 91 1.74 -18.37 5.39
C THR A 91 0.90 -17.16 5.83
N LEU A 92 1.35 -16.44 6.86
CA LEU A 92 0.77 -15.17 7.26
C LEU A 92 1.81 -14.04 7.10
N ASP A 93 1.56 -13.14 6.14
CA ASP A 93 2.28 -11.88 6.01
C ASP A 93 1.54 -10.79 6.79
N ILE A 94 2.26 -10.07 7.64
CA ILE A 94 1.67 -8.97 8.42
C ILE A 94 2.36 -7.68 8.03
N LYS A 95 1.59 -6.75 7.45
CA LYS A 95 2.02 -5.41 7.10
C LYS A 95 1.69 -4.45 8.23
N LEU A 96 2.71 -3.81 8.76
CA LEU A 96 2.54 -2.77 9.78
C LEU A 96 2.43 -1.42 9.10
N ALA A 97 1.29 -0.75 9.26
CA ALA A 97 1.06 0.58 8.74
C ALA A 97 1.40 1.64 9.80
N GLN A 98 2.26 2.57 9.45
CA GLN A 98 2.64 3.68 10.32
C GLN A 98 1.52 4.74 10.40
N ILE A 99 1.61 5.60 11.41
CA ILE A 99 0.67 6.70 11.61
C ILE A 99 0.77 7.67 10.43
N VAL A 100 -0.40 8.07 9.92
CA VAL A 100 -0.57 9.21 9.03
C VAL A 100 -1.03 10.40 9.87
N ARG A 101 -0.23 11.48 9.86
CA ARG A 101 -0.62 12.75 10.46
C ARG A 101 -1.32 13.60 9.40
N LEU A 102 -2.39 14.28 9.79
CA LEU A 102 -3.16 15.14 8.88
C LEU A 102 -2.79 16.60 9.13
N PHE A 103 -2.54 17.33 8.05
CA PHE A 103 -2.24 18.77 8.09
C PHE A 103 -3.20 19.54 7.20
N LYS A 104 -3.61 20.73 7.67
CA LYS A 104 -4.45 21.66 6.93
C LYS A 104 -4.09 23.09 7.32
N ASN A 105 -3.97 23.98 6.34
CA ASN A 105 -3.54 25.38 6.54
C ASN A 105 -2.18 25.49 7.30
N GLY A 106 -1.26 24.54 7.06
CA GLY A 106 0.04 24.51 7.71
C GLY A 106 0.06 24.02 9.16
N GLU A 107 -1.09 23.62 9.72
CA GLU A 107 -1.20 23.12 11.09
C GLU A 107 -1.61 21.64 11.13
N GLU A 108 -1.09 20.93 12.13
CA GLU A 108 -1.48 19.54 12.36
C GLU A 108 -2.91 19.45 12.89
N PHE A 109 -3.77 18.73 12.19
CA PHE A 109 -5.12 18.44 12.64
C PHE A 109 -5.10 17.36 13.71
N LYS A 110 -5.18 17.77 14.99
CA LYS A 110 -5.15 16.86 16.13
C LYS A 110 -6.51 16.19 16.32
N MET A 111 -6.54 14.88 16.03
CA MET A 111 -7.73 14.07 16.29
C MET A 111 -7.84 13.73 17.78
N SER A 112 -9.01 13.98 18.36
CA SER A 112 -9.31 13.63 19.75
C SER A 112 -10.72 13.09 19.89
N LYS A 113 -10.84 11.82 20.29
CA LYS A 113 -12.13 11.20 20.60
C LYS A 113 -12.88 11.93 21.73
N ARG A 114 -12.14 12.49 22.72
CA ARG A 114 -12.74 13.22 23.85
C ARG A 114 -13.28 14.59 23.45
N ALA A 115 -12.65 15.23 22.50
CA ALA A 115 -13.07 16.54 21.97
C ALA A 115 -14.07 16.41 20.81
N GLY A 116 -14.38 15.21 20.34
CA GLY A 116 -15.23 14.97 19.17
C GLY A 116 -14.60 15.43 17.85
N THR A 117 -13.29 15.72 17.84
CA THR A 117 -12.55 16.15 16.66
C THR A 117 -11.89 14.94 16.03
N PHE A 118 -12.48 14.41 14.98
CA PHE A 118 -11.87 13.37 14.16
C PHE A 118 -12.31 13.58 12.71
N ILE A 119 -11.42 13.21 11.80
CA ILE A 119 -11.70 13.17 10.36
C ILE A 119 -11.91 11.70 10.00
N THR A 120 -13.04 11.41 9.38
CA THR A 120 -13.31 10.07 8.83
C THR A 120 -12.61 9.91 7.48
N VAL A 121 -12.47 8.66 7.02
CA VAL A 121 -11.99 8.37 5.66
C VAL A 121 -12.92 9.01 4.61
N GLN A 122 -14.24 9.06 4.90
CA GLN A 122 -15.19 9.71 4.03
C GLN A 122 -14.94 11.22 3.91
N ASP A 123 -14.74 11.92 5.04
CA ASP A 123 -14.44 13.35 5.05
C ASP A 123 -13.18 13.66 4.24
N LEU A 124 -12.14 12.82 4.39
CA LEU A 124 -10.91 12.95 3.61
C LEU A 124 -11.17 12.79 2.12
N VAL A 125 -11.91 11.75 1.72
CA VAL A 125 -12.24 11.49 0.31
C VAL A 125 -13.13 12.58 -0.27
N ASP A 126 -14.09 13.09 0.50
CA ASP A 126 -14.99 14.18 0.07
C ASP A 126 -14.22 15.50 -0.16
N GLU A 127 -13.16 15.73 0.61
CA GLU A 127 -12.36 16.94 0.48
C GLU A 127 -11.35 16.88 -0.67
N VAL A 128 -10.58 15.78 -0.82
CA VAL A 128 -9.48 15.71 -1.79
C VAL A 128 -9.80 14.86 -3.02
N GLY A 129 -10.90 14.14 -3.01
CA GLY A 129 -11.27 13.18 -4.04
C GLY A 129 -10.63 11.80 -3.85
N LYS A 130 -11.33 10.77 -4.33
CA LYS A 130 -10.92 9.36 -4.16
C LYS A 130 -9.55 9.06 -4.79
N ASP A 131 -9.29 9.59 -5.98
CA ASP A 131 -8.07 9.26 -6.72
C ASP A 131 -6.83 9.87 -6.06
N VAL A 132 -6.95 11.12 -5.60
CA VAL A 132 -5.88 11.81 -4.86
C VAL A 132 -5.61 11.08 -3.55
N ALA A 133 -6.66 10.80 -2.75
CA ALA A 133 -6.50 10.10 -1.48
C ALA A 133 -5.80 8.75 -1.66
N ARG A 134 -6.26 7.92 -2.60
CA ARG A 134 -5.67 6.61 -2.86
C ARG A 134 -4.25 6.66 -3.37
N PHE A 135 -3.97 7.52 -4.36
CA PHE A 135 -2.66 7.58 -4.99
C PHE A 135 -1.60 8.07 -4.00
N ILE A 136 -1.89 9.15 -3.27
CA ILE A 136 -0.96 9.72 -2.28
C ILE A 136 -0.68 8.73 -1.14
N MET A 137 -1.71 8.05 -0.62
CA MET A 137 -1.52 7.03 0.41
C MET A 137 -0.70 5.84 -0.11
N LEU A 138 -0.94 5.40 -1.35
CA LEU A 138 -0.23 4.27 -1.96
C LEU A 138 1.19 4.60 -2.42
N MET A 139 1.57 5.86 -2.60
CA MET A 139 2.95 6.23 -2.94
C MET A 139 3.95 5.99 -1.81
N ARG A 140 3.47 5.78 -0.59
CA ARG A 140 4.32 5.55 0.58
C ARG A 140 4.37 4.09 0.95
N LYS A 141 5.55 3.67 1.37
CA LYS A 141 5.70 2.36 1.99
C LYS A 141 4.93 2.35 3.32
N ASN A 142 4.23 1.27 3.61
CA ASN A 142 3.37 1.17 4.80
C ASN A 142 4.09 1.39 6.13
N ASP A 143 5.39 1.06 6.22
CA ASP A 143 6.20 1.19 7.43
C ASP A 143 6.86 2.58 7.60
N THR A 144 6.54 3.54 6.72
CA THR A 144 7.08 4.90 6.76
C THR A 144 6.03 5.88 7.29
N PRO A 145 6.31 6.64 8.36
CA PRO A 145 5.42 7.71 8.81
C PRO A 145 5.16 8.72 7.69
N PHE A 146 3.94 9.23 7.63
CA PHE A 146 3.53 10.12 6.56
C PHE A 146 2.69 11.29 7.06
N ASP A 147 3.00 12.49 6.53
CA ASP A 147 2.24 13.71 6.73
C ASP A 147 1.36 13.95 5.50
N PHE A 148 0.05 13.81 5.68
CA PHE A 148 -0.94 14.11 4.65
C PHE A 148 -1.41 15.55 4.79
N ASP A 149 -0.98 16.41 3.88
CA ASP A 149 -1.29 17.81 3.85
C ASP A 149 -2.38 18.08 2.79
N PHE A 150 -3.60 18.43 3.25
CA PHE A 150 -4.76 18.63 2.38
C PHE A 150 -4.51 19.71 1.31
N ASP A 151 -3.79 20.76 1.67
CA ASP A 151 -3.52 21.86 0.74
C ASP A 151 -2.57 21.42 -0.38
N LYS A 152 -1.50 20.70 -0.02
CA LYS A 152 -0.51 20.21 -1.00
C LYS A 152 -1.05 19.14 -1.92
N VAL A 153 -1.88 18.22 -1.41
CA VAL A 153 -2.39 17.11 -2.23
C VAL A 153 -3.49 17.53 -3.21
N THR A 154 -4.10 18.71 -2.99
CA THR A 154 -5.11 19.29 -3.89
C THR A 154 -4.54 20.31 -4.86
N GLU A 155 -3.29 20.74 -4.67
CA GLU A 155 -2.63 21.69 -5.55
C GLU A 155 -2.47 21.13 -6.96
N GLN A 156 -2.96 21.89 -7.97
CA GLN A 156 -2.83 21.52 -9.37
C GLN A 156 -1.50 22.02 -9.94
N SER A 157 -0.41 21.42 -9.47
CA SER A 157 0.94 21.76 -9.89
C SER A 157 1.71 20.54 -10.39
N LYS A 158 2.81 20.78 -11.10
CA LYS A 158 3.73 19.72 -11.53
C LYS A 158 4.41 19.00 -10.35
N ASP A 159 4.41 19.63 -9.18
CA ASP A 159 5.01 19.08 -7.96
C ASP A 159 4.04 18.12 -7.24
N ASN A 160 2.76 18.11 -7.65
CA ASN A 160 1.78 17.14 -7.16
C ASN A 160 1.83 15.84 -7.99
N PRO A 161 2.26 14.71 -7.42
CA PRO A 161 2.47 13.48 -8.18
C PRO A 161 1.19 12.93 -8.81
N VAL A 162 0.03 13.19 -8.23
CA VAL A 162 -1.27 12.73 -8.78
C VAL A 162 -1.55 13.44 -10.10
N PHE A 163 -1.52 14.78 -10.08
CA PHE A 163 -1.77 15.57 -11.27
C PHE A 163 -0.70 15.36 -12.33
N TYR A 164 0.55 15.14 -11.91
CA TYR A 164 1.65 14.85 -12.83
C TYR A 164 1.39 13.57 -13.64
N VAL A 165 0.96 12.49 -12.98
CA VAL A 165 0.60 11.23 -13.64
C VAL A 165 -0.67 11.38 -14.48
N GLN A 166 -1.71 12.04 -13.94
CA GLN A 166 -2.96 12.28 -14.68
C GLN A 166 -2.73 13.12 -15.93
N TYR A 167 -1.84 14.11 -15.85
CA TYR A 167 -1.51 14.97 -17.01
C TYR A 167 -0.74 14.20 -18.09
N ALA A 168 0.17 13.29 -17.72
CA ALA A 168 0.80 12.40 -18.69
C ALA A 168 -0.24 11.53 -19.41
N ASN A 169 -1.17 10.93 -18.66
CA ASN A 169 -2.26 10.14 -19.23
C ASN A 169 -3.16 10.97 -20.17
N ALA A 170 -3.52 12.18 -19.78
CA ALA A 170 -4.32 13.09 -20.62
C ALA A 170 -3.59 13.45 -21.94
N ARG A 171 -2.27 13.66 -21.90
CA ARG A 171 -1.43 13.89 -23.08
C ARG A 171 -1.45 12.69 -24.01
N VAL A 172 -1.24 11.47 -23.49
CA VAL A 172 -1.28 10.23 -24.31
C VAL A 172 -2.64 10.08 -24.98
N HIS A 173 -3.73 10.23 -24.24
CA HIS A 173 -5.07 10.18 -24.83
C HIS A 173 -5.32 11.28 -25.86
N SER A 174 -4.74 12.47 -25.69
CA SER A 174 -4.83 13.55 -26.67
C SER A 174 -4.09 13.19 -27.98
N VAL A 175 -2.91 12.54 -27.87
CA VAL A 175 -2.17 12.06 -29.04
C VAL A 175 -2.99 11.02 -29.81
N LEU A 176 -3.52 10.00 -29.12
CA LEU A 176 -4.34 8.96 -29.75
C LEU A 176 -5.57 9.54 -30.44
N ARG A 177 -6.26 10.49 -29.81
CA ARG A 177 -7.40 11.17 -30.42
C ARG A 177 -7.00 11.94 -31.68
N LYS A 178 -5.91 12.70 -31.64
CA LYS A 178 -5.41 13.45 -32.81
C LYS A 178 -4.93 12.52 -33.94
N ALA A 179 -4.31 11.39 -33.58
CA ALA A 179 -3.94 10.36 -34.58
C ALA A 179 -5.18 9.85 -35.32
N HIS A 180 -6.24 9.53 -34.58
CA HIS A 180 -7.51 9.10 -35.18
C HIS A 180 -8.15 10.19 -36.04
N GLU A 181 -8.14 11.47 -35.62
CA GLU A 181 -8.64 12.62 -36.36
C GLU A 181 -7.84 12.83 -37.68
N ALA A 182 -6.55 12.53 -37.66
CA ALA A 182 -5.66 12.56 -38.84
C ALA A 182 -5.78 11.32 -39.72
N GLY A 183 -6.62 10.35 -39.39
CA GLY A 183 -6.81 9.12 -40.16
C GLY A 183 -5.74 8.04 -39.96
N VAL A 184 -4.91 8.19 -38.92
CA VAL A 184 -3.92 7.16 -38.54
C VAL A 184 -4.64 5.99 -37.91
N ASP A 185 -4.42 4.77 -38.38
CA ASP A 185 -4.97 3.57 -37.78
C ASP A 185 -4.23 3.24 -36.46
N THR A 186 -4.95 3.32 -35.37
CA THR A 186 -4.45 2.98 -34.03
C THR A 186 -5.05 1.69 -33.50
N SER A 187 -5.72 0.88 -34.31
CA SER A 187 -6.44 -0.32 -33.87
C SER A 187 -5.51 -1.46 -33.46
N ASP A 188 -4.30 -1.54 -34.02
CA ASP A 188 -3.30 -2.55 -33.67
C ASP A 188 -1.90 -1.94 -33.43
N LEU A 189 -1.80 -1.15 -32.36
CA LEU A 189 -0.53 -0.57 -31.93
C LEU A 189 0.48 -1.64 -31.43
N ALA A 190 0.01 -2.84 -31.11
CA ALA A 190 0.87 -3.92 -30.64
C ALA A 190 1.74 -4.49 -31.74
N SER A 191 1.34 -4.37 -33.00
CA SER A 191 2.11 -4.79 -34.21
C SER A 191 3.03 -3.71 -34.75
N ALA A 192 3.08 -2.53 -34.13
CA ALA A 192 3.91 -1.43 -34.59
C ALA A 192 5.40 -1.82 -34.66
N ASP A 193 6.09 -1.41 -35.72
CA ASP A 193 7.52 -1.66 -35.86
C ASP A 193 8.33 -0.77 -34.90
N MET A 194 8.66 -1.33 -33.73
CA MET A 194 9.45 -0.65 -32.71
C MET A 194 10.91 -0.38 -33.10
N THR A 195 11.39 -0.93 -34.23
CA THR A 195 12.75 -0.61 -34.76
C THR A 195 12.86 0.82 -35.27
N LEU A 196 11.73 1.48 -35.52
CA LEU A 196 11.67 2.88 -35.94
C LEU A 196 11.97 3.83 -34.78
N ALA A 197 11.76 3.41 -33.52
CA ALA A 197 12.12 4.18 -32.34
C ALA A 197 13.65 4.09 -32.11
N ALA A 198 14.39 5.03 -32.65
CA ALA A 198 15.86 5.01 -32.66
C ALA A 198 16.50 6.08 -31.76
N HIS A 199 15.78 7.13 -31.43
CA HIS A 199 16.31 8.19 -30.58
C HIS A 199 16.46 7.75 -29.12
N PRO A 200 17.55 8.11 -28.41
CA PRO A 200 17.78 7.69 -27.03
C PRO A 200 16.61 7.97 -26.06
N ALA A 201 15.88 9.09 -26.25
CA ALA A 201 14.72 9.41 -25.40
C ALA A 201 13.53 8.47 -25.66
N GLU A 202 13.31 8.02 -26.90
CA GLU A 202 12.27 7.02 -27.25
C GLU A 202 12.65 5.66 -26.66
N LEU A 203 13.92 5.26 -26.78
CA LEU A 203 14.41 4.01 -26.20
C LEU A 203 14.33 4.01 -24.67
N THR A 204 14.56 5.16 -24.03
CA THR A 204 14.39 5.30 -22.57
C THR A 204 12.93 5.07 -22.16
N LEU A 205 11.99 5.70 -22.86
CA LEU A 205 10.56 5.52 -22.60
C LEU A 205 10.12 4.06 -22.87
N ALA A 206 10.55 3.47 -23.99
CA ALA A 206 10.26 2.07 -24.31
C ALA A 206 10.83 1.10 -23.24
N GLY A 207 12.05 1.35 -22.78
CA GLY A 207 12.66 0.61 -21.68
C GLY A 207 11.87 0.72 -20.39
N LYS A 208 11.36 1.92 -20.04
CA LYS A 208 10.51 2.13 -18.87
C LYS A 208 9.20 1.36 -19.00
N VAL A 209 8.55 1.36 -20.16
CA VAL A 209 7.34 0.56 -20.42
C VAL A 209 7.61 -0.93 -20.26
N ALA A 210 8.73 -1.42 -20.76
CA ALA A 210 9.13 -2.83 -20.69
C ALA A 210 9.38 -3.31 -19.24
N GLU A 211 9.62 -2.42 -18.28
CA GLU A 211 9.75 -2.77 -16.87
C GLU A 211 8.43 -3.23 -16.22
N TRP A 212 7.28 -2.89 -16.78
CA TRP A 212 5.96 -3.06 -16.18
C TRP A 212 5.68 -4.47 -15.65
N PRO A 213 5.89 -5.57 -16.43
CA PRO A 213 5.61 -6.92 -15.92
C PRO A 213 6.41 -7.25 -14.66
N ARG A 214 7.68 -6.85 -14.61
CA ARG A 214 8.56 -7.05 -13.46
C ARG A 214 8.10 -6.24 -12.25
N VAL A 215 7.68 -4.99 -12.46
CA VAL A 215 7.18 -4.13 -11.37
C VAL A 215 5.95 -4.75 -10.73
N VAL A 216 5.00 -5.24 -11.54
CA VAL A 216 3.77 -5.88 -11.03
C VAL A 216 4.10 -7.18 -10.28
N ASP A 217 4.95 -8.05 -10.84
CA ASP A 217 5.34 -9.30 -10.18
C ASP A 217 5.99 -9.05 -8.81
N VAL A 218 6.94 -8.13 -8.74
CA VAL A 218 7.62 -7.78 -7.48
C VAL A 218 6.65 -7.15 -6.48
N ALA A 219 5.82 -6.20 -6.92
CA ALA A 219 4.82 -5.55 -6.06
C ALA A 219 3.83 -6.56 -5.47
N ALA A 220 3.37 -7.51 -6.29
CA ALA A 220 2.45 -8.56 -5.86
C ALA A 220 3.10 -9.53 -4.87
N ARG A 221 4.31 -10.05 -5.17
CA ARG A 221 5.01 -11.00 -4.30
C ARG A 221 5.39 -10.42 -2.95
N SER A 222 5.73 -9.13 -2.91
CA SER A 222 6.12 -8.44 -1.68
C SER A 222 4.94 -7.80 -0.94
N ASN A 223 3.73 -7.80 -1.52
CA ASN A 223 2.58 -7.05 -1.03
C ASN A 223 2.93 -5.55 -0.82
N GLU A 224 3.59 -4.95 -1.81
CA GLU A 224 4.10 -3.58 -1.78
C GLU A 224 3.51 -2.72 -2.92
N PRO A 225 2.26 -2.28 -2.81
CA PRO A 225 1.56 -1.53 -3.88
C PRO A 225 2.21 -0.17 -4.20
N HIS A 226 3.00 0.40 -3.29
CA HIS A 226 3.73 1.65 -3.52
C HIS A 226 4.68 1.56 -4.73
N ARG A 227 5.19 0.38 -5.07
CA ARG A 227 6.05 0.17 -6.25
C ARG A 227 5.35 0.52 -7.55
N VAL A 228 4.05 0.21 -7.63
CA VAL A 228 3.23 0.55 -8.81
C VAL A 228 3.01 2.06 -8.90
N ALA A 229 2.69 2.71 -7.79
CA ALA A 229 2.48 4.16 -7.77
C ALA A 229 3.76 4.93 -8.13
N LEU A 230 4.91 4.51 -7.60
CA LEU A 230 6.22 5.09 -7.95
C LEU A 230 6.57 4.86 -9.42
N TYR A 231 6.34 3.65 -9.93
CA TYR A 231 6.56 3.34 -11.35
C TYR A 231 5.70 4.24 -12.26
N LEU A 232 4.43 4.48 -11.92
CA LEU A 232 3.58 5.38 -12.70
C LEU A 232 4.10 6.82 -12.71
N TYR A 233 4.64 7.28 -11.59
CA TYR A 233 5.29 8.60 -11.52
C TYR A 233 6.53 8.68 -12.41
N ASP A 234 7.41 7.68 -12.35
CA ASP A 234 8.60 7.59 -13.20
C ASP A 234 8.23 7.52 -14.68
N LEU A 235 7.23 6.68 -15.03
CA LEU A 235 6.74 6.57 -16.41
C LEU A 235 6.18 7.90 -16.92
N ALA A 236 5.40 8.60 -16.09
CA ALA A 236 4.90 9.93 -16.42
C ALA A 236 6.05 10.92 -16.67
N SER A 237 7.13 10.82 -15.89
CA SER A 237 8.33 11.65 -16.09
C SER A 237 8.97 11.44 -17.45
N GLU A 238 9.11 10.19 -17.89
CA GLU A 238 9.67 9.89 -19.23
C GLU A 238 8.75 10.35 -20.36
N VAL A 239 7.43 10.19 -20.20
CA VAL A 239 6.44 10.72 -21.15
C VAL A 239 6.54 12.24 -21.29
N HIS A 240 6.64 12.96 -20.14
CA HIS A 240 6.78 14.42 -20.16
C HIS A 240 8.13 14.85 -20.75
N ALA A 241 9.20 14.10 -20.46
CA ALA A 241 10.53 14.40 -21.00
C ALA A 241 10.55 14.29 -22.53
N LEU A 242 9.99 13.20 -23.08
CA LEU A 242 9.90 13.03 -24.55
C LEU A 242 8.98 14.09 -25.17
N TRP A 243 7.82 14.39 -24.53
CA TRP A 243 6.94 15.46 -25.00
C TRP A 243 7.63 16.81 -25.09
N ASN A 244 8.39 17.18 -24.06
CA ASN A 244 9.10 18.46 -24.04
C ASN A 244 10.20 18.51 -25.12
N ARG A 245 10.91 17.41 -25.37
CA ARG A 245 11.88 17.32 -26.46
C ARG A 245 11.23 17.51 -27.83
N GLY A 246 10.02 17.01 -28.06
CA GLY A 246 9.25 17.22 -29.29
C GLY A 246 8.81 18.68 -29.52
N ASN A 247 8.94 19.58 -28.51
CA ASN A 247 8.78 21.00 -28.72
C ASN A 247 10.03 21.66 -29.31
N ASP A 248 11.21 21.15 -28.95
CA ASP A 248 12.50 21.66 -29.40
C ASP A 248 12.93 21.00 -30.74
N ASP A 249 12.61 19.70 -30.86
CA ASP A 249 12.90 18.90 -32.05
C ASP A 249 11.59 18.24 -32.56
N THR A 250 11.09 18.73 -33.68
CA THR A 250 9.83 18.28 -34.28
C THR A 250 9.85 16.83 -34.69
N SER A 251 11.04 16.26 -35.00
CA SER A 251 11.20 14.84 -35.33
C SER A 251 10.90 13.88 -34.18
N LEU A 252 10.81 14.40 -32.93
CA LEU A 252 10.47 13.67 -31.72
C LEU A 252 9.02 13.87 -31.29
N ARG A 253 8.19 14.49 -32.09
CA ARG A 253 6.75 14.59 -31.80
C ARG A 253 6.10 13.22 -31.97
N PHE A 254 5.14 12.93 -31.09
CA PHE A 254 4.35 11.70 -31.16
C PHE A 254 3.50 11.58 -32.44
N LEU A 255 3.16 12.70 -33.03
CA LEU A 255 2.54 12.78 -34.37
C LEU A 255 3.38 13.73 -35.21
N GLN A 256 3.71 13.28 -36.39
CA GLN A 256 4.46 14.03 -37.40
C GLN A 256 3.55 14.29 -38.60
N GLU A 257 3.71 15.43 -39.23
CA GLU A 257 3.12 15.72 -40.54
C GLU A 257 4.08 15.16 -41.58
N ASP A 258 3.59 14.28 -42.46
CA ASP A 258 4.36 13.72 -43.60
C ASP A 258 4.65 14.80 -44.65
#